data_6229699efc440e32b36945155f6b827c
#
_entry.id   6229699efc440e32b36945155f6b827c
#
_cell.length_a   1.000
_cell.length_b   1.000
_cell.length_c   1.000
_cell.angle_alpha   90.00
_cell.angle_beta   90.00
_cell.angle_gamma   90.00
#
_symmetry.space_group_name_H-M   'P 1'
#
loop_
_entity.id
_entity.type
_entity.pdbx_description
1 polymer ?
#
loop_
_entity_poly.entity_id
_entity_poly.type
_entity_poly.pdbx_seq_one_letter_code
_entity_poly.pdbx_strand_id
1 'polypeptide(L)'
;MFELLAQDGRARRGVLHTVHGDIQTPVFMNVGTCAAIKGGVSTVELNDDLDCQVELSNTYHLHIRPGDKLIYEMGGLHKFMNWKKPILTDSGGFQVFSLAQLRKITEEGVRFQSHIDGKKIFMGPEESMQIQSNLASTIAMAFDECIENPAPYKYVRASIDRTTRWLERCRTEMDRLNSLPETINKNQMLFGINQGGTYEDLRVEHMQRIAEINCEGYAIGGLAVGEATEDMYRIIDVVEPHMPKDKPRYLMGVGTPCNILEAVHMGVDFFDCVMPSRNARHGNLFTWEGKMNLLNEKYAKDPRPISESCGCPACRNYSRSYIRHLIKAKESLGMRLAVAHNLYFYNNLTKKIREALDGGYFESFYQKYHIALGERNPD
;
A
#
# COMPACT_ATOMS: atom_id res chain seq x y z
N MET A 1 10.31 9.08 13.64
CA MET A 1 10.05 10.53 13.36
C MET A 1 10.20 10.74 11.87
N PHE A 2 9.34 11.56 11.25
CA PHE A 2 9.44 11.91 9.82
C PHE A 2 10.25 13.20 9.66
N GLU A 3 11.20 13.18 8.74
CA GLU A 3 12.06 14.30 8.39
C GLU A 3 11.82 14.67 6.93
N LEU A 4 11.46 15.94 6.67
CA LEU A 4 11.34 16.48 5.31
C LEU A 4 12.70 16.99 4.86
N LEU A 5 13.25 16.43 3.78
CA LEU A 5 14.59 16.75 3.26
C LEU A 5 14.56 17.79 2.14
N ALA A 6 13.59 17.66 1.21
CA ALA A 6 13.42 18.56 0.07
C ALA A 6 11.95 18.63 -0.35
N GLN A 7 11.60 19.68 -1.08
CA GLN A 7 10.26 19.89 -1.61
C GLN A 7 10.34 20.61 -2.96
N ASP A 8 9.49 20.19 -3.90
CA ASP A 8 9.30 20.86 -5.20
C ASP A 8 7.79 21.01 -5.43
N GLY A 9 7.29 22.26 -5.38
CA GLY A 9 5.85 22.52 -5.30
C GLY A 9 5.25 21.88 -4.04
N ARG A 10 4.32 20.92 -4.21
CA ARG A 10 3.76 20.09 -3.13
C ARG A 10 4.48 18.76 -2.97
N ALA A 11 5.22 18.32 -3.99
CA ALA A 11 5.95 17.05 -3.94
C ALA A 11 7.03 17.08 -2.84
N ARG A 12 7.09 16.00 -2.05
CA ARG A 12 7.87 15.93 -0.82
C ARG A 12 8.93 14.84 -0.90
N ARG A 13 10.15 15.16 -0.51
CA ARG A 13 11.25 14.22 -0.30
C ARG A 13 11.50 14.11 1.20
N GLY A 14 11.29 12.95 1.79
CA GLY A 14 11.47 12.77 3.24
C GLY A 14 12.05 11.42 3.64
N VAL A 15 12.25 11.25 4.94
CA VAL A 15 12.68 10.01 5.58
C VAL A 15 11.80 9.75 6.79
N LEU A 16 11.24 8.54 6.89
CA LEU A 16 10.60 8.06 8.11
C LEU A 16 11.57 7.12 8.84
N HIS A 17 12.08 7.55 9.98
CA HIS A 17 12.95 6.75 10.85
C HIS A 17 12.13 5.72 11.62
N THR A 18 12.48 4.44 11.51
CA THR A 18 11.80 3.34 12.20
C THR A 18 12.79 2.40 12.89
N VAL A 19 12.28 1.54 13.77
CA VAL A 19 13.11 0.53 14.46
C VAL A 19 13.63 -0.58 13.53
N HIS A 20 13.07 -0.71 12.32
CA HIS A 20 13.49 -1.68 11.32
C HIS A 20 14.22 -1.03 10.13
N GLY A 21 14.71 0.19 10.31
CA GLY A 21 15.43 0.97 9.31
C GLY A 21 14.63 2.15 8.77
N ASP A 22 15.30 2.98 8.00
CA ASP A 22 14.74 4.20 7.43
C ASP A 22 13.94 3.92 6.16
N ILE A 23 12.81 4.62 6.02
CA ILE A 23 11.98 4.60 4.82
C ILE A 23 12.19 5.90 4.07
N GLN A 24 12.80 5.83 2.89
CA GLN A 24 12.99 6.97 1.99
C GLN A 24 11.70 7.23 1.20
N THR A 25 11.13 8.42 1.30
CA THR A 25 9.89 8.79 0.62
C THR A 25 10.13 9.75 -0.55
N PRO A 26 9.28 9.71 -1.60
CA PRO A 26 8.13 8.83 -1.83
C PRO A 26 8.50 7.35 -1.94
N VAL A 27 7.60 6.46 -1.49
CA VAL A 27 7.84 5.01 -1.46
C VAL A 27 6.62 4.22 -1.93
N PHE A 28 6.86 3.12 -2.65
CA PHE A 28 5.86 2.11 -2.96
C PHE A 28 6.06 0.89 -2.05
N MET A 29 5.00 0.46 -1.36
CA MET A 29 5.01 -0.72 -0.50
C MET A 29 4.54 -1.94 -1.28
N ASN A 30 5.40 -2.97 -1.36
CA ASN A 30 5.06 -4.18 -2.08
C ASN A 30 4.11 -5.07 -1.24
N VAL A 31 2.95 -5.42 -1.83
CA VAL A 31 1.88 -6.11 -1.11
C VAL A 31 2.11 -7.62 -1.06
N GLY A 32 2.44 -8.11 0.14
CA GLY A 32 2.57 -9.52 0.49
C GLY A 32 1.42 -10.00 1.39
N THR A 33 0.22 -10.05 0.86
CA THR A 33 -1.07 -10.27 1.55
C THR A 33 -1.01 -11.30 2.69
N CYS A 34 -0.34 -12.44 2.49
CA CYS A 34 -0.24 -13.53 3.48
C CYS A 34 1.24 -13.80 3.82
N ALA A 35 1.98 -12.76 4.19
CA ALA A 35 3.44 -12.83 4.42
C ALA A 35 4.22 -13.34 3.19
N ALA A 36 3.70 -13.10 2.00
CA ALA A 36 4.33 -13.50 0.74
C ALA A 36 3.74 -12.75 -0.45
N ILE A 37 4.58 -12.41 -1.41
CA ILE A 37 4.14 -11.83 -2.69
C ILE A 37 3.48 -12.91 -3.56
N LYS A 38 2.25 -12.65 -4.00
CA LYS A 38 1.59 -13.54 -4.97
C LYS A 38 2.34 -13.52 -6.30
N GLY A 39 2.86 -14.69 -6.69
CA GLY A 39 3.69 -14.85 -7.89
C GLY A 39 5.06 -15.48 -7.59
N GLY A 40 5.29 -15.86 -6.33
CA GLY A 40 6.45 -16.68 -5.95
C GLY A 40 7.77 -15.90 -5.83
N VAL A 41 7.69 -14.59 -5.61
CA VAL A 41 8.87 -13.76 -5.28
C VAL A 41 9.13 -13.87 -3.78
N SER A 42 10.34 -14.26 -3.41
CA SER A 42 10.77 -14.41 -2.02
C SER A 42 11.16 -13.07 -1.39
N THR A 43 11.21 -13.04 -0.06
CA THR A 43 11.71 -11.88 0.70
C THR A 43 13.18 -11.57 0.41
N VAL A 44 13.99 -12.60 0.12
CA VAL A 44 15.38 -12.44 -0.30
C VAL A 44 15.45 -11.68 -1.63
N GLU A 45 14.67 -12.10 -2.64
CA GLU A 45 14.61 -11.38 -3.92
C GLU A 45 14.06 -9.97 -3.77
N LEU A 46 13.04 -9.77 -2.91
CA LEU A 46 12.52 -8.43 -2.61
C LEU A 46 13.62 -7.51 -2.08
N ASN A 47 14.51 -8.04 -1.24
CA ASN A 47 15.61 -7.28 -0.66
C ASN A 47 16.75 -7.06 -1.65
N ASP A 48 17.24 -8.13 -2.28
CA ASP A 48 18.51 -8.15 -3.00
C ASP A 48 18.37 -7.70 -4.47
N ASP A 49 17.25 -8.03 -5.10
CA ASP A 49 17.05 -7.84 -6.54
C ASP A 49 16.02 -6.76 -6.88
N LEU A 50 15.06 -6.47 -6.00
CA LEU A 50 13.92 -5.63 -6.32
C LEU A 50 13.90 -4.28 -5.58
N ASP A 51 14.90 -4.00 -4.74
CA ASP A 51 15.07 -2.74 -3.99
C ASP A 51 13.81 -2.33 -3.19
N CYS A 52 13.11 -3.32 -2.63
CA CYS A 52 11.92 -3.08 -1.80
C CYS A 52 12.35 -2.49 -0.45
N GLN A 53 11.75 -1.37 -0.06
CA GLN A 53 12.00 -0.75 1.23
C GLN A 53 10.99 -1.17 2.31
N VAL A 54 9.72 -1.35 1.91
CA VAL A 54 8.62 -1.65 2.83
C VAL A 54 7.75 -2.73 2.22
N GLU A 55 7.49 -3.77 3.00
CA GLU A 55 6.49 -4.78 2.66
C GLU A 55 5.17 -4.45 3.36
N LEU A 56 4.03 -4.69 2.69
CA LEU A 56 2.70 -4.54 3.28
C LEU A 56 2.07 -5.91 3.43
N SER A 57 1.79 -6.30 4.67
CA SER A 57 1.07 -7.53 5.03
C SER A 57 -0.37 -7.25 5.48
N ASN A 58 -1.26 -8.21 5.26
CA ASN A 58 -2.68 -8.03 5.51
C ASN A 58 -3.12 -8.66 6.85
N THR A 59 -3.57 -7.83 7.77
CA THR A 59 -3.99 -8.21 9.12
C THR A 59 -5.12 -9.24 9.11
N TYR A 60 -6.17 -9.02 8.34
CA TYR A 60 -7.31 -9.94 8.28
C TYR A 60 -6.89 -11.34 7.79
N HIS A 61 -6.16 -11.42 6.69
CA HIS A 61 -5.74 -12.69 6.12
C HIS A 61 -4.81 -13.46 7.07
N LEU A 62 -3.88 -12.77 7.72
CA LEU A 62 -2.93 -13.38 8.65
C LEU A 62 -3.59 -13.79 9.97
N HIS A 63 -4.60 -13.05 10.44
CA HIS A 63 -5.40 -13.44 11.59
C HIS A 63 -6.17 -14.72 11.34
N ILE A 64 -6.79 -14.87 10.16
CA ILE A 64 -7.55 -16.07 9.82
C ILE A 64 -6.61 -17.25 9.53
N ARG A 65 -5.49 -17.03 8.86
CA ARG A 65 -4.53 -18.06 8.49
C ARG A 65 -3.12 -17.49 8.30
N PRO A 66 -2.12 -17.94 9.05
CA PRO A 66 -2.11 -19.09 9.97
C PRO A 66 -2.65 -18.78 11.37
N GLY A 67 -2.97 -17.52 11.68
CA GLY A 67 -3.33 -16.97 12.96
C GLY A 67 -2.22 -16.09 13.54
N ASP A 68 -2.59 -14.92 14.02
CA ASP A 68 -1.65 -13.93 14.58
C ASP A 68 -0.92 -14.45 15.83
N LYS A 69 -1.56 -15.31 16.65
CA LYS A 69 -0.93 -15.94 17.82
C LYS A 69 0.22 -16.86 17.41
N LEU A 70 0.05 -17.66 16.33
CA LEU A 70 1.13 -18.49 15.82
C LEU A 70 2.30 -17.60 15.36
N ILE A 71 2.02 -16.52 14.65
CA ILE A 71 3.05 -15.57 14.18
C ILE A 71 3.77 -14.93 15.37
N TYR A 72 3.04 -14.58 16.43
CA TYR A 72 3.62 -14.10 17.68
C TYR A 72 4.58 -15.13 18.31
N GLU A 73 4.18 -16.40 18.43
CA GLU A 73 5.02 -17.50 18.95
C GLU A 73 6.27 -17.69 18.09
N MET A 74 6.19 -17.43 16.78
CA MET A 74 7.34 -17.47 15.86
C MET A 74 8.21 -16.21 15.91
N GLY A 75 7.88 -15.22 16.75
CA GLY A 75 8.65 -14.00 16.97
C GLY A 75 8.30 -12.84 16.04
N GLY A 76 7.07 -12.80 15.55
CA GLY A 76 6.52 -11.75 14.68
C GLY A 76 6.80 -11.98 13.19
N LEU A 77 6.19 -11.15 12.34
CA LEU A 77 6.30 -11.27 10.87
C LEU A 77 7.74 -11.21 10.36
N HIS A 78 8.55 -10.34 10.91
CA HIS A 78 9.94 -10.17 10.49
C HIS A 78 10.73 -11.49 10.56
N LYS A 79 10.59 -12.23 11.66
CA LYS A 79 11.22 -13.55 11.80
C LYS A 79 10.51 -14.61 10.97
N PHE A 80 9.17 -14.59 10.98
CA PHE A 80 8.36 -15.58 10.28
C PHE A 80 8.62 -15.64 8.79
N MET A 81 8.77 -14.47 8.14
CA MET A 81 9.02 -14.38 6.69
C MET A 81 10.48 -14.06 6.33
N ASN A 82 11.39 -14.04 7.30
CA ASN A 82 12.80 -13.67 7.10
C ASN A 82 12.96 -12.30 6.41
N TRP A 83 12.24 -11.29 6.89
CA TRP A 83 12.30 -9.93 6.39
C TRP A 83 12.88 -9.01 7.44
N LYS A 84 13.81 -8.10 7.07
CA LYS A 84 14.55 -7.26 8.02
C LYS A 84 14.19 -5.78 7.96
N LYS A 85 13.52 -5.36 6.88
CA LYS A 85 13.14 -3.98 6.65
C LYS A 85 11.73 -3.70 7.19
N PRO A 86 11.24 -2.44 7.16
CA PRO A 86 9.91 -2.11 7.66
C PRO A 86 8.79 -2.93 7.02
N ILE A 87 7.78 -3.24 7.85
CA ILE A 87 6.51 -3.85 7.44
C ILE A 87 5.39 -2.91 7.88
N LEU A 88 4.46 -2.61 6.97
CA LEU A 88 3.18 -2.01 7.32
C LEU A 88 2.11 -3.11 7.32
N THR A 89 1.28 -3.15 8.36
CA THR A 89 0.05 -3.98 8.37
C THR A 89 -1.17 -3.09 8.18
N ASP A 90 -2.07 -3.48 7.26
CA ASP A 90 -3.35 -2.81 7.13
C ASP A 90 -4.25 -3.07 8.37
N SER A 91 -5.36 -2.34 8.48
CA SER A 91 -6.28 -2.47 9.61
C SER A 91 -7.08 -3.77 9.61
N GLY A 92 -7.18 -4.45 8.47
CA GLY A 92 -8.14 -5.53 8.20
C GLY A 92 -9.56 -5.02 7.86
N GLY A 93 -9.85 -3.73 8.06
CA GLY A 93 -11.16 -3.12 7.86
C GLY A 93 -11.68 -3.29 6.42
N PHE A 94 -10.89 -2.95 5.42
CA PHE A 94 -11.28 -3.09 4.02
C PHE A 94 -11.68 -4.52 3.63
N GLN A 95 -10.97 -5.54 4.12
CA GLN A 95 -11.27 -6.95 3.82
C GLN A 95 -12.56 -7.39 4.49
N VAL A 96 -12.83 -6.91 5.70
CA VAL A 96 -14.12 -7.11 6.38
C VAL A 96 -15.25 -6.50 5.55
N PHE A 97 -15.02 -5.35 4.90
CA PHE A 97 -16.00 -4.72 4.01
C PHE A 97 -16.15 -5.43 2.67
N SER A 98 -15.06 -5.82 2.02
CA SER A 98 -15.07 -6.35 0.66
C SER A 98 -15.39 -7.85 0.57
N LEU A 99 -15.04 -8.63 1.60
CA LEU A 99 -15.16 -10.10 1.58
C LEU A 99 -16.32 -10.65 2.42
N ALA A 100 -16.87 -9.87 3.35
CA ALA A 100 -17.94 -10.31 4.23
C ALA A 100 -19.32 -10.00 3.64
N GLN A 101 -19.99 -11.00 3.09
CA GLN A 101 -21.36 -10.87 2.56
C GLN A 101 -22.39 -10.56 3.67
N LEU A 102 -22.14 -11.00 4.91
CA LEU A 102 -22.97 -10.76 6.08
C LEU A 102 -22.13 -10.08 7.16
N ARG A 103 -22.23 -8.77 7.24
CA ARG A 103 -21.55 -7.96 8.26
C ARG A 103 -22.56 -7.13 9.05
N LYS A 104 -22.31 -6.97 10.33
CA LYS A 104 -23.03 -6.05 11.20
C LYS A 104 -22.05 -5.09 11.85
N ILE A 105 -22.18 -3.81 11.52
CA ILE A 105 -21.37 -2.73 12.08
C ILE A 105 -22.10 -2.17 13.30
N THR A 106 -21.38 -2.01 14.39
CA THR A 106 -21.85 -1.37 15.62
C THR A 106 -20.79 -0.37 16.09
N GLU A 107 -21.04 0.33 17.18
CA GLU A 107 -20.03 1.23 17.79
C GLU A 107 -18.81 0.47 18.32
N GLU A 108 -19.04 -0.76 18.80
CA GLU A 108 -17.97 -1.61 19.36
C GLU A 108 -17.01 -2.11 18.27
N GLY A 109 -17.54 -2.40 17.06
CA GLY A 109 -16.79 -2.98 15.96
C GLY A 109 -17.68 -3.69 14.95
N VAL A 110 -17.12 -4.63 14.21
CA VAL A 110 -17.80 -5.34 13.12
C VAL A 110 -17.87 -6.84 13.40
N ARG A 111 -19.05 -7.41 13.30
CA ARG A 111 -19.29 -8.87 13.32
C ARG A 111 -19.46 -9.37 11.89
N PHE A 112 -18.73 -10.39 11.52
CA PHE A 112 -18.76 -10.95 10.17
C PHE A 112 -18.42 -12.46 10.17
N GLN A 113 -18.49 -13.08 8.98
CA GLN A 113 -18.11 -14.49 8.82
C GLN A 113 -16.84 -14.62 7.99
N SER A 114 -15.93 -15.49 8.43
CA SER A 114 -14.73 -15.84 7.68
C SER A 114 -15.10 -16.43 6.32
N HIS A 115 -14.48 -15.93 5.27
CA HIS A 115 -14.66 -16.44 3.90
C HIS A 115 -14.02 -17.81 3.67
N ILE A 116 -13.20 -18.30 4.63
CA ILE A 116 -12.51 -19.59 4.53
C ILE A 116 -13.34 -20.72 5.13
N ASP A 117 -13.87 -20.54 6.33
CA ASP A 117 -14.50 -21.60 7.13
C ASP A 117 -15.87 -21.20 7.71
N GLY A 118 -16.36 -20.01 7.41
CA GLY A 118 -17.66 -19.50 7.86
C GLY A 118 -17.76 -19.18 9.35
N LYS A 119 -16.65 -19.25 10.10
CA LYS A 119 -16.65 -18.88 11.53
C LYS A 119 -17.06 -17.43 11.74
N LYS A 120 -17.86 -17.18 12.78
CA LYS A 120 -18.20 -15.82 13.21
C LYS A 120 -16.99 -15.18 13.87
N ILE A 121 -16.61 -14.02 13.38
CA ILE A 121 -15.49 -13.21 13.86
C ILE A 121 -16.03 -11.86 14.30
N PHE A 122 -15.48 -11.34 15.39
CA PHE A 122 -15.62 -9.95 15.78
C PHE A 122 -14.27 -9.26 15.62
N MET A 123 -14.27 -8.06 15.05
CA MET A 123 -13.09 -7.20 14.93
C MET A 123 -13.51 -5.77 15.22
N GLY A 124 -12.87 -5.17 16.16
CA GLY A 124 -12.98 -3.76 16.51
C GLY A 124 -11.59 -3.14 16.62
N PRO A 125 -11.52 -1.89 17.09
CA PRO A 125 -10.24 -1.20 17.28
C PRO A 125 -9.24 -1.98 18.12
N GLU A 126 -9.66 -2.48 19.28
CA GLU A 126 -8.78 -3.18 20.23
C GLU A 126 -8.31 -4.52 19.66
N GLU A 127 -9.21 -5.29 19.00
CA GLU A 127 -8.85 -6.55 18.37
C GLU A 127 -7.88 -6.34 17.23
N SER A 128 -8.10 -5.33 16.38
CA SER A 128 -7.21 -5.00 15.28
C SER A 128 -5.82 -4.61 15.79
N MET A 129 -5.73 -3.77 16.82
CA MET A 129 -4.45 -3.39 17.43
C MET A 129 -3.75 -4.59 18.07
N GLN A 130 -4.48 -5.45 18.78
CA GLN A 130 -3.90 -6.66 19.39
C GLN A 130 -3.34 -7.61 18.31
N ILE A 131 -4.08 -7.82 17.19
CA ILE A 131 -3.62 -8.66 16.08
C ILE A 131 -2.35 -8.07 15.48
N GLN A 132 -2.32 -6.77 15.18
CA GLN A 132 -1.16 -6.09 14.60
C GLN A 132 0.04 -6.07 15.56
N SER A 133 -0.18 -5.98 16.86
CA SER A 133 0.86 -6.13 17.89
C SER A 133 1.45 -7.54 17.90
N ASN A 134 0.61 -8.58 17.76
CA ASN A 134 1.07 -9.98 17.63
C ASN A 134 1.87 -10.19 16.33
N LEU A 135 1.48 -9.55 15.24
CA LEU A 135 2.22 -9.55 13.98
C LEU A 135 3.55 -8.80 14.08
N ALA A 136 3.67 -7.89 15.03
CA ALA A 136 4.85 -7.06 15.32
C ALA A 136 5.33 -6.23 14.12
N SER A 137 4.40 -5.69 13.32
CA SER A 137 4.75 -4.82 12.21
C SER A 137 5.42 -3.53 12.69
N THR A 138 6.08 -2.82 11.78
CA THR A 138 6.70 -1.53 12.04
C THR A 138 5.64 -0.43 12.16
N ILE A 139 4.67 -0.48 11.24
CA ILE A 139 3.56 0.48 11.13
C ILE A 139 2.25 -0.30 11.13
N ALA A 140 1.34 0.06 12.01
CA ALA A 140 -0.02 -0.46 12.06
C ALA A 140 -1.00 0.61 11.58
N MET A 141 -1.97 0.21 10.75
CA MET A 141 -3.08 1.08 10.35
C MET A 141 -4.19 1.03 11.39
N ALA A 142 -4.78 2.18 11.71
CA ALA A 142 -5.93 2.24 12.59
C ALA A 142 -7.14 1.52 11.96
N PHE A 143 -7.97 0.90 12.80
CA PHE A 143 -9.21 0.27 12.35
C PHE A 143 -10.22 1.35 11.97
N ASP A 144 -10.75 1.27 10.75
CA ASP A 144 -11.62 2.26 10.14
C ASP A 144 -12.85 1.64 9.47
N GLU A 145 -13.82 2.45 9.17
CA GLU A 145 -14.97 2.05 8.35
C GLU A 145 -14.76 2.53 6.90
N CYS A 146 -14.38 1.60 6.01
CA CYS A 146 -14.37 1.84 4.57
C CYS A 146 -15.80 1.69 4.04
N ILE A 147 -16.37 2.77 3.53
CA ILE A 147 -17.74 2.81 2.99
C ILE A 147 -17.77 2.50 1.49
N GLU A 148 -18.93 2.06 0.99
CA GLU A 148 -19.16 1.92 -0.45
C GLU A 148 -19.23 3.30 -1.13
N ASN A 149 -18.85 3.36 -2.39
CA ASN A 149 -18.99 4.57 -3.20
C ASN A 149 -19.92 4.28 -4.40
N PRO A 150 -21.01 5.08 -4.60
CA PRO A 150 -21.45 6.21 -3.77
C PRO A 150 -22.17 5.80 -2.49
N ALA A 151 -22.11 6.62 -1.45
CA ALA A 151 -22.87 6.46 -0.21
C ALA A 151 -23.60 7.76 0.15
N PRO A 152 -24.79 7.69 0.80
CA PRO A 152 -25.54 8.88 1.21
C PRO A 152 -24.76 9.74 2.22
N TYR A 153 -24.78 11.06 2.05
CA TYR A 153 -24.09 12.03 2.92
C TYR A 153 -24.31 11.77 4.42
N LYS A 154 -25.55 11.55 4.85
CA LYS A 154 -25.89 11.27 6.26
C LYS A 154 -25.19 10.02 6.80
N TYR A 155 -25.05 8.98 5.97
CA TYR A 155 -24.34 7.77 6.33
C TYR A 155 -22.83 8.03 6.45
N VAL A 156 -22.26 8.74 5.48
CA VAL A 156 -20.83 9.11 5.47
C VAL A 156 -20.49 9.94 6.71
N ARG A 157 -21.34 10.90 7.09
CA ARG A 157 -21.22 11.68 8.32
C ARG A 157 -21.14 10.79 9.56
N ALA A 158 -22.08 9.87 9.72
CA ALA A 158 -22.07 8.93 10.85
C ALA A 158 -20.85 8.00 10.84
N SER A 159 -20.36 7.64 9.67
CA SER A 159 -19.17 6.79 9.49
C SER A 159 -17.89 7.50 9.92
N ILE A 160 -17.68 8.76 9.52
CA ILE A 160 -16.50 9.52 9.96
C ILE A 160 -16.50 9.78 11.46
N ASP A 161 -17.68 10.02 12.06
CA ASP A 161 -17.81 10.16 13.52
C ASP A 161 -17.40 8.88 14.25
N ARG A 162 -17.80 7.72 13.74
CA ARG A 162 -17.42 6.40 14.26
C ARG A 162 -15.93 6.15 14.06
N THR A 163 -15.41 6.39 12.87
CA THR A 163 -13.99 6.19 12.54
C THR A 163 -13.09 7.05 13.42
N THR A 164 -13.49 8.28 13.76
CA THR A 164 -12.75 9.12 14.71
C THR A 164 -12.68 8.47 16.09
N ARG A 165 -13.83 8.03 16.66
CA ARG A 165 -13.84 7.36 17.98
C ARG A 165 -13.08 6.03 17.95
N TRP A 166 -13.11 5.31 16.84
CA TRP A 166 -12.33 4.09 16.66
C TRP A 166 -10.82 4.39 16.63
N LEU A 167 -10.40 5.49 16.01
CA LEU A 167 -8.99 5.91 16.02
C LEU A 167 -8.52 6.26 17.44
N GLU A 168 -9.32 6.94 18.25
CA GLU A 168 -9.02 7.22 19.66
C GLU A 168 -8.82 5.93 20.47
N ARG A 169 -9.67 4.93 20.24
CA ARG A 169 -9.56 3.59 20.86
C ARG A 169 -8.31 2.87 20.37
N CYS A 170 -8.00 2.91 19.05
CA CYS A 170 -6.77 2.35 18.48
C CYS A 170 -5.54 2.98 19.13
N ARG A 171 -5.50 4.31 19.30
CA ARG A 171 -4.37 5.00 19.94
C ARG A 171 -4.19 4.54 21.38
N THR A 172 -5.28 4.51 22.15
CA THR A 172 -5.26 4.07 23.55
C THR A 172 -4.76 2.63 23.68
N GLU A 173 -5.26 1.73 22.84
CA GLU A 173 -4.87 0.32 22.86
C GLU A 173 -3.44 0.11 22.39
N MET A 174 -2.99 0.84 21.36
CA MET A 174 -1.61 0.79 20.88
C MET A 174 -0.62 1.22 21.98
N ASP A 175 -0.92 2.31 22.69
CA ASP A 175 -0.06 2.80 23.79
C ASP A 175 0.00 1.77 24.92
N ARG A 176 -1.13 1.15 25.26
CA ARG A 176 -1.19 0.07 26.23
C ARG A 176 -0.33 -1.12 25.80
N LEU A 177 -0.50 -1.60 24.58
CA LEU A 177 0.24 -2.75 24.05
C LEU A 177 1.74 -2.47 23.97
N ASN A 178 2.15 -1.30 23.48
CA ASN A 178 3.56 -0.91 23.41
C ASN A 178 4.24 -0.82 24.79
N SER A 179 3.47 -0.65 25.88
CA SER A 179 3.99 -0.61 27.25
C SER A 179 4.21 -2.00 27.88
N LEU A 180 3.63 -3.07 27.31
CA LEU A 180 3.67 -4.40 27.89
C LEU A 180 5.05 -5.06 27.74
N PRO A 181 5.53 -5.80 28.74
CA PRO A 181 6.83 -6.50 28.68
C PRO A 181 6.92 -7.52 27.55
N GLU A 182 5.83 -8.22 27.27
CA GLU A 182 5.73 -9.31 26.29
C GLU A 182 5.59 -8.83 24.85
N THR A 183 5.32 -7.56 24.59
CA THR A 183 5.19 -7.01 23.23
C THR A 183 6.52 -7.11 22.48
N ILE A 184 6.49 -7.71 21.28
CA ILE A 184 7.67 -7.92 20.43
C ILE A 184 8.21 -6.58 19.94
N ASN A 185 7.35 -5.74 19.32
CA ASN A 185 7.73 -4.41 18.85
C ASN A 185 7.05 -3.32 19.71
N LYS A 186 7.77 -2.80 20.68
CA LYS A 186 7.30 -1.74 21.59
C LYS A 186 7.28 -0.33 20.98
N ASN A 187 7.77 -0.19 19.76
CA ASN A 187 7.82 1.07 19.03
C ASN A 187 6.99 0.99 17.74
N GLN A 188 5.92 0.18 17.76
CA GLN A 188 5.00 0.10 16.64
C GLN A 188 4.29 1.44 16.47
N MET A 189 4.33 1.97 15.23
CA MET A 189 3.72 3.25 14.87
C MET A 189 2.25 3.04 14.48
N LEU A 190 1.40 4.03 14.77
CA LEU A 190 0.00 4.05 14.35
C LEU A 190 -0.22 5.11 13.27
N PHE A 191 -0.81 4.70 12.15
CA PHE A 191 -1.26 5.62 11.11
C PHE A 191 -2.78 5.75 11.16
N GLY A 192 -3.29 6.98 11.27
CA GLY A 192 -4.71 7.30 11.19
C GLY A 192 -5.20 7.33 9.74
N ILE A 193 -6.49 7.04 9.52
CA ILE A 193 -7.07 6.97 8.17
C ILE A 193 -8.17 8.02 8.02
N ASN A 194 -8.00 8.95 7.08
CA ASN A 194 -9.01 9.89 6.66
C ASN A 194 -10.05 9.20 5.78
N GLN A 195 -11.31 9.31 6.17
CA GLN A 195 -12.48 8.85 5.43
C GLN A 195 -13.41 10.03 5.12
N GLY A 196 -14.48 9.83 4.35
CA GLY A 196 -15.44 10.89 3.99
C GLY A 196 -16.04 10.72 2.60
N GLY A 197 -15.81 9.57 1.93
CA GLY A 197 -16.27 9.32 0.56
C GLY A 197 -15.70 10.37 -0.41
N THR A 198 -16.55 10.89 -1.27
CA THR A 198 -16.22 11.99 -2.21
C THR A 198 -16.80 13.35 -1.78
N TYR A 199 -17.16 13.49 -0.49
CA TYR A 199 -17.67 14.74 0.08
C TYR A 199 -16.53 15.56 0.68
N GLU A 200 -16.19 16.69 0.05
CA GLU A 200 -15.04 17.52 0.41
C GLU A 200 -15.09 18.05 1.84
N ASP A 201 -16.25 18.57 2.26
CA ASP A 201 -16.48 19.10 3.60
C ASP A 201 -16.26 18.03 4.69
N LEU A 202 -16.75 16.79 4.45
CA LEU A 202 -16.57 15.67 5.38
C LEU A 202 -15.12 15.19 5.42
N ARG A 203 -14.43 15.20 4.28
CA ARG A 203 -13.01 14.85 4.19
C ARG A 203 -12.14 15.84 4.98
N VAL A 204 -12.37 17.14 4.78
CA VAL A 204 -11.62 18.21 5.49
C VAL A 204 -11.88 18.13 6.99
N GLU A 205 -13.15 18.09 7.39
CA GLU A 205 -13.52 18.01 8.81
C GLU A 205 -12.90 16.77 9.48
N HIS A 206 -13.02 15.61 8.83
CA HIS A 206 -12.47 14.37 9.39
C HIS A 206 -10.92 14.43 9.48
N MET A 207 -10.24 15.01 8.49
CA MET A 207 -8.78 15.16 8.56
C MET A 207 -8.35 16.05 9.73
N GLN A 208 -9.02 17.16 9.94
CA GLN A 208 -8.75 18.06 11.06
C GLN A 208 -8.94 17.35 12.41
N ARG A 209 -10.03 16.60 12.58
CA ARG A 209 -10.32 15.86 13.80
C ARG A 209 -9.30 14.76 14.10
N ILE A 210 -8.94 13.95 13.10
CA ILE A 210 -7.97 12.86 13.33
C ILE A 210 -6.54 13.39 13.54
N ALA A 211 -6.20 14.56 12.97
CA ALA A 211 -4.90 15.19 13.20
C ALA A 211 -4.67 15.56 14.69
N GLU A 212 -5.74 15.90 15.43
CA GLU A 212 -5.67 16.19 16.88
C GLU A 212 -5.25 14.96 17.72
N ILE A 213 -5.48 13.73 17.23
CA ILE A 213 -5.10 12.48 17.91
C ILE A 213 -3.58 12.23 17.86
N ASN A 214 -2.87 12.96 17.01
CA ASN A 214 -1.41 12.95 16.88
C ASN A 214 -0.80 11.55 16.61
N CYS A 215 -1.23 10.90 15.55
CA CYS A 215 -0.63 9.66 15.05
C CYS A 215 0.75 9.91 14.44
N GLU A 216 1.53 8.82 14.25
CA GLU A 216 2.86 8.89 13.61
C GLU A 216 2.78 9.15 12.11
N GLY A 217 1.61 8.95 11.47
CA GLY A 217 1.33 9.26 10.07
C GLY A 217 -0.17 9.24 9.77
N TYR A 218 -0.55 9.68 8.57
CA TYR A 218 -1.95 9.75 8.16
C TYR A 218 -2.13 9.25 6.74
N ALA A 219 -3.21 8.49 6.54
CA ALA A 219 -3.58 7.97 5.24
C ALA A 219 -4.88 8.61 4.74
N ILE A 220 -5.03 8.69 3.41
CA ILE A 220 -6.28 8.96 2.72
C ILE A 220 -6.82 7.59 2.27
N GLY A 221 -7.88 7.12 2.90
CA GLY A 221 -8.53 5.85 2.60
C GLY A 221 -9.86 6.03 1.87
N GLY A 222 -10.48 4.91 1.46
CA GLY A 222 -11.78 4.89 0.81
C GLY A 222 -11.83 5.58 -0.55
N LEU A 223 -10.69 5.63 -1.26
CA LEU A 223 -10.55 6.02 -2.66
C LEU A 223 -10.07 4.82 -3.49
N ALA A 224 -10.11 4.90 -4.81
CA ALA A 224 -9.86 3.80 -5.74
C ALA A 224 -10.81 2.59 -5.52
N VAL A 225 -12.05 2.88 -5.11
CA VAL A 225 -13.11 1.89 -4.84
C VAL A 225 -14.30 1.99 -5.80
N GLY A 226 -14.11 2.68 -6.94
CA GLY A 226 -15.10 2.80 -8.01
C GLY A 226 -15.44 4.22 -8.46
N GLU A 227 -14.89 5.24 -7.81
CA GLU A 227 -15.00 6.63 -8.26
C GLU A 227 -14.14 6.89 -9.50
N ALA A 228 -14.44 8.00 -10.19
CA ALA A 228 -13.59 8.49 -11.28
C ALA A 228 -12.22 8.95 -10.74
N THR A 229 -11.19 8.84 -11.56
CA THR A 229 -9.81 9.25 -11.20
C THR A 229 -9.75 10.74 -10.84
N GLU A 230 -10.53 11.56 -11.53
CA GLU A 230 -10.67 13.00 -11.29
C GLU A 230 -11.23 13.30 -9.89
N ASP A 231 -12.18 12.50 -9.43
CA ASP A 231 -12.73 12.62 -8.07
C ASP A 231 -11.68 12.26 -7.01
N MET A 232 -10.89 11.21 -7.26
CA MET A 232 -9.78 10.86 -6.39
C MET A 232 -8.79 12.02 -6.24
N TYR A 233 -8.35 12.62 -7.36
CA TYR A 233 -7.43 13.76 -7.32
C TYR A 233 -8.04 14.98 -6.65
N ARG A 234 -9.31 15.28 -6.92
CA ARG A 234 -10.03 16.38 -6.27
C ARG A 234 -10.06 16.20 -4.74
N ILE A 235 -10.29 14.99 -4.25
CA ILE A 235 -10.26 14.70 -2.81
C ILE A 235 -8.86 14.84 -2.23
N ILE A 236 -7.81 14.38 -2.90
CA ILE A 236 -6.43 14.60 -2.45
C ILE A 236 -6.15 16.10 -2.35
N ASP A 237 -6.56 16.89 -3.35
CA ASP A 237 -6.34 18.33 -3.41
C ASP A 237 -6.94 19.07 -2.22
N VAL A 238 -8.15 18.69 -1.81
CA VAL A 238 -8.82 19.33 -0.67
C VAL A 238 -8.35 18.84 0.69
N VAL A 239 -7.86 17.60 0.79
CA VAL A 239 -7.41 17.02 2.07
C VAL A 239 -5.96 17.39 2.38
N GLU A 240 -5.08 17.42 1.38
CA GLU A 240 -3.63 17.61 1.53
C GLU A 240 -3.27 18.86 2.37
N PRO A 241 -3.88 20.05 2.18
CA PRO A 241 -3.55 21.23 2.98
C PRO A 241 -3.83 21.09 4.49
N HIS A 242 -4.70 20.15 4.86
CA HIS A 242 -5.10 19.88 6.25
C HIS A 242 -4.30 18.75 6.89
N MET A 243 -3.47 18.03 6.12
CA MET A 243 -2.59 16.99 6.65
C MET A 243 -1.39 17.60 7.36
N PRO A 244 -0.98 17.09 8.53
CA PRO A 244 0.21 17.57 9.24
C PRO A 244 1.46 17.53 8.34
N LYS A 245 2.23 18.61 8.35
CA LYS A 245 3.42 18.75 7.48
C LYS A 245 4.61 17.92 7.93
N ASP A 246 4.69 17.66 9.22
CA ASP A 246 5.75 16.89 9.89
C ASP A 246 5.45 15.38 9.99
N LYS A 247 4.40 14.92 9.30
CA LYS A 247 3.98 13.51 9.27
C LYS A 247 3.99 12.95 7.84
N PRO A 248 4.25 11.65 7.66
CA PRO A 248 4.09 11.00 6.36
C PRO A 248 2.62 10.91 5.96
N ARG A 249 2.38 10.97 4.64
CA ARG A 249 1.07 10.98 3.99
C ARG A 249 0.94 9.78 3.07
N TYR A 250 -0.07 8.97 3.29
CA TYR A 250 -0.26 7.70 2.59
C TYR A 250 -1.57 7.67 1.81
N LEU A 251 -1.52 7.42 0.51
CA LEU A 251 -2.70 7.18 -0.33
C LEU A 251 -2.90 5.68 -0.49
N MET A 252 -3.95 5.14 0.14
CA MET A 252 -4.18 3.70 0.23
C MET A 252 -4.71 3.10 -1.07
N GLY A 253 -4.16 1.95 -1.45
CA GLY A 253 -4.64 1.15 -2.59
C GLY A 253 -4.36 1.71 -3.98
N VAL A 254 -3.57 2.76 -4.09
CA VAL A 254 -3.27 3.46 -5.35
C VAL A 254 -1.83 3.21 -5.77
N GLY A 255 -1.57 2.89 -6.98
CA GLY A 255 -2.42 2.59 -8.13
C GLY A 255 -1.55 2.34 -9.36
N THR A 256 -1.92 2.92 -10.51
CA THR A 256 -1.06 2.88 -11.70
C THR A 256 0.19 3.75 -11.52
N PRO A 257 1.26 3.53 -12.31
CA PRO A 257 2.44 4.41 -12.26
C PRO A 257 2.12 5.89 -12.47
N CYS A 258 1.17 6.20 -13.35
CA CYS A 258 0.68 7.56 -13.59
C CYS A 258 -0.01 8.14 -12.34
N ASN A 259 -0.89 7.36 -11.69
CA ASN A 259 -1.56 7.83 -10.46
C ASN A 259 -0.56 8.10 -9.33
N ILE A 260 0.49 7.26 -9.20
CA ILE A 260 1.54 7.47 -8.20
C ILE A 260 2.29 8.78 -8.47
N LEU A 261 2.71 8.99 -9.72
CA LEU A 261 3.45 10.20 -10.09
C LEU A 261 2.61 11.47 -9.86
N GLU A 262 1.32 11.43 -10.23
CA GLU A 262 0.37 12.52 -10.00
C GLU A 262 0.17 12.78 -8.50
N ALA A 263 -0.07 11.73 -7.72
CA ALA A 263 -0.30 11.90 -6.29
C ALA A 263 0.97 12.37 -5.54
N VAL A 264 2.17 12.00 -6.00
CA VAL A 264 3.43 12.59 -5.49
C VAL A 264 3.47 14.08 -5.80
N HIS A 265 3.14 14.50 -7.02
CA HIS A 265 3.04 15.91 -7.41
C HIS A 265 2.04 16.68 -6.51
N MET A 266 1.02 16.01 -5.99
CA MET A 266 0.04 16.53 -5.04
C MET A 266 0.45 16.42 -3.55
N GLY A 267 1.63 15.89 -3.21
CA GLY A 267 2.17 15.87 -1.85
C GLY A 267 1.99 14.58 -1.06
N VAL A 268 1.77 13.44 -1.73
CA VAL A 268 1.67 12.12 -1.10
C VAL A 268 3.04 11.43 -1.04
N ASP A 269 3.30 10.72 0.06
CA ASP A 269 4.60 10.10 0.36
C ASP A 269 4.61 8.56 0.22
N PHE A 270 3.50 7.87 0.57
CA PHE A 270 3.39 6.41 0.64
C PHE A 270 2.30 5.88 -0.27
N PHE A 271 2.57 4.74 -0.90
CA PHE A 271 1.67 4.08 -1.83
C PHE A 271 1.71 2.58 -1.65
N ASP A 272 0.59 1.91 -1.90
CA ASP A 272 0.48 0.47 -2.08
C ASP A 272 -0.52 0.14 -3.17
N CYS A 273 -0.36 -0.98 -3.82
CA CYS A 273 -1.40 -1.57 -4.66
C CYS A 273 -1.07 -3.03 -4.97
N VAL A 274 -2.09 -3.88 -5.03
CA VAL A 274 -1.93 -5.27 -5.52
C VAL A 274 -1.78 -5.36 -7.04
N MET A 275 -2.04 -4.26 -7.75
CA MET A 275 -2.05 -4.20 -9.22
C MET A 275 -0.74 -4.67 -9.86
N PRO A 276 0.46 -4.27 -9.42
CA PRO A 276 1.71 -4.71 -10.04
C PRO A 276 1.81 -6.22 -10.13
N SER A 277 1.63 -6.93 -9.02
CA SER A 277 1.69 -8.39 -8.99
C SER A 277 0.47 -9.05 -9.64
N ARG A 278 -0.74 -8.48 -9.49
CA ARG A 278 -1.96 -8.98 -10.13
C ARG A 278 -1.85 -8.92 -11.65
N ASN A 279 -1.51 -7.77 -12.20
CA ASN A 279 -1.41 -7.54 -13.63
C ASN A 279 -0.30 -8.39 -14.27
N ALA A 280 0.86 -8.48 -13.62
CA ALA A 280 1.98 -9.28 -14.09
C ALA A 280 1.62 -10.76 -14.27
N ARG A 281 0.86 -11.33 -13.34
CA ARG A 281 0.40 -12.73 -13.42
C ARG A 281 -0.48 -13.01 -14.65
N HIS A 282 -1.02 -11.96 -15.26
CA HIS A 282 -1.81 -12.01 -16.48
C HIS A 282 -1.06 -11.42 -17.69
N GLY A 283 0.26 -11.26 -17.60
CA GLY A 283 1.11 -10.77 -18.69
C GLY A 283 1.01 -9.26 -18.95
N ASN A 284 0.36 -8.49 -18.07
CA ASN A 284 0.32 -7.03 -18.19
C ASN A 284 1.48 -6.42 -17.40
N LEU A 285 2.39 -5.76 -18.10
CA LEU A 285 3.64 -5.23 -17.56
C LEU A 285 3.69 -3.71 -17.70
N PHE A 286 4.50 -3.06 -16.86
CA PHE A 286 4.71 -1.63 -16.86
C PHE A 286 6.15 -1.30 -17.27
N THR A 287 6.30 -0.31 -18.13
CA THR A 287 7.59 0.21 -18.60
C THR A 287 7.56 1.74 -18.57
N TRP A 288 8.71 2.38 -18.80
CA TRP A 288 8.77 3.84 -18.91
C TRP A 288 8.05 4.39 -20.14
N GLU A 289 7.86 3.54 -21.15
CA GLU A 289 7.13 3.83 -22.38
C GLU A 289 5.64 3.51 -22.28
N GLY A 290 5.19 3.06 -21.11
CA GLY A 290 3.81 2.75 -20.84
C GLY A 290 3.53 1.26 -20.58
N LYS A 291 2.26 0.91 -20.60
CA LYS A 291 1.75 -0.43 -20.29
C LYS A 291 1.79 -1.35 -21.48
N MET A 292 2.33 -2.56 -21.34
CA MET A 292 2.35 -3.58 -22.39
C MET A 292 1.62 -4.87 -21.94
N ASN A 293 0.97 -5.55 -22.90
CA ASN A 293 0.47 -6.90 -22.70
C ASN A 293 1.40 -7.89 -23.43
N LEU A 294 2.25 -8.59 -22.66
CA LEU A 294 3.25 -9.50 -23.20
C LEU A 294 2.63 -10.73 -23.91
N LEU A 295 1.33 -11.01 -23.70
CA LEU A 295 0.66 -12.12 -24.39
C LEU A 295 0.32 -11.82 -25.86
N ASN A 296 0.45 -10.55 -26.31
CA ASN A 296 0.23 -10.18 -27.69
C ASN A 296 1.17 -10.94 -28.63
N GLU A 297 0.68 -11.26 -29.84
CA GLU A 297 1.38 -12.09 -30.83
C GLU A 297 2.67 -11.44 -31.34
N LYS A 298 2.72 -10.10 -31.38
CA LYS A 298 3.92 -9.37 -31.81
C LYS A 298 5.17 -9.69 -30.98
N TYR A 299 5.01 -10.17 -29.72
CA TYR A 299 6.11 -10.54 -28.83
C TYR A 299 6.51 -12.03 -28.93
N ALA A 300 5.84 -12.84 -29.77
CA ALA A 300 6.12 -14.27 -29.90
C ALA A 300 7.54 -14.59 -30.32
N LYS A 301 8.14 -13.71 -31.14
CA LYS A 301 9.50 -13.84 -31.67
C LYS A 301 10.41 -12.67 -31.28
N ASP A 302 10.02 -11.88 -30.26
CA ASP A 302 10.77 -10.70 -29.83
C ASP A 302 11.93 -11.12 -28.90
N PRO A 303 13.21 -10.97 -29.35
CA PRO A 303 14.37 -11.35 -28.53
C PRO A 303 14.74 -10.30 -27.49
N ARG A 304 14.14 -9.11 -27.53
CA ARG A 304 14.44 -8.00 -26.60
C ARG A 304 13.95 -8.34 -25.18
N PRO A 305 14.54 -7.72 -24.14
CA PRO A 305 14.00 -7.76 -22.79
C PRO A 305 12.65 -7.02 -22.70
N ILE A 306 11.93 -7.15 -21.59
CA ILE A 306 10.67 -6.40 -21.36
C ILE A 306 10.90 -4.91 -21.54
N SER A 307 11.97 -4.37 -20.94
CA SER A 307 12.43 -2.99 -21.16
C SER A 307 13.96 -2.97 -21.15
N GLU A 308 14.56 -2.32 -22.16
CA GLU A 308 16.01 -2.26 -22.33
C GLU A 308 16.70 -1.41 -21.25
N SER A 309 15.98 -0.43 -20.70
CA SER A 309 16.46 0.43 -19.61
C SER A 309 16.26 -0.18 -18.21
N CYS A 310 15.63 -1.36 -18.12
CA CYS A 310 15.28 -1.98 -16.84
C CYS A 310 16.38 -2.89 -16.30
N GLY A 311 16.83 -2.63 -15.06
CA GLY A 311 17.85 -3.45 -14.39
C GLY A 311 17.33 -4.66 -13.61
N CYS A 312 16.05 -5.04 -13.73
CA CYS A 312 15.50 -6.19 -12.99
C CYS A 312 16.08 -7.53 -13.47
N PRO A 313 16.03 -8.59 -12.63
CA PRO A 313 16.55 -9.91 -13.03
C PRO A 313 15.88 -10.47 -14.29
N ALA A 314 14.59 -10.20 -14.52
CA ALA A 314 13.89 -10.65 -15.72
C ALA A 314 14.46 -10.00 -16.98
N CYS A 315 14.62 -8.67 -16.99
CA CYS A 315 15.13 -7.93 -18.14
C CYS A 315 16.61 -8.20 -18.45
N ARG A 316 17.42 -8.41 -17.40
CA ARG A 316 18.86 -8.72 -17.58
C ARG A 316 19.13 -10.08 -18.22
N ASN A 317 18.21 -11.05 -18.08
CA ASN A 317 18.50 -12.44 -18.40
C ASN A 317 17.57 -13.07 -19.43
N TYR A 318 16.38 -12.50 -19.69
CA TYR A 318 15.33 -13.18 -20.46
C TYR A 318 14.67 -12.26 -21.50
N SER A 319 14.29 -12.87 -22.62
CA SER A 319 13.57 -12.17 -23.71
C SER A 319 12.06 -12.12 -23.47
N ARG A 320 11.40 -11.16 -24.12
CA ARG A 320 9.94 -11.07 -24.21
C ARG A 320 9.33 -12.38 -24.72
N SER A 321 9.93 -12.97 -25.77
CA SER A 321 9.49 -14.25 -26.35
C SER A 321 9.50 -15.38 -25.33
N TYR A 322 10.57 -15.54 -24.55
CA TYR A 322 10.69 -16.60 -23.57
C TYR A 322 9.70 -16.44 -22.42
N ILE A 323 9.62 -15.23 -21.82
CA ILE A 323 8.68 -14.96 -20.71
C ILE A 323 7.23 -15.16 -21.20
N ARG A 324 6.90 -14.67 -22.39
CA ARG A 324 5.60 -14.90 -23.02
C ARG A 324 5.28 -16.40 -23.17
N HIS A 325 6.23 -17.18 -23.65
CA HIS A 325 6.08 -18.64 -23.77
C HIS A 325 5.76 -19.27 -22.42
N LEU A 326 6.52 -18.94 -21.38
CA LEU A 326 6.33 -19.48 -20.04
C LEU A 326 4.94 -19.14 -19.46
N ILE A 327 4.48 -17.89 -19.63
CA ILE A 327 3.14 -17.49 -19.14
C ILE A 327 2.04 -18.25 -19.91
N LYS A 328 2.16 -18.40 -21.22
CA LYS A 328 1.21 -19.16 -22.05
C LYS A 328 1.21 -20.65 -21.72
N ALA A 329 2.38 -21.21 -21.39
CA ALA A 329 2.54 -22.59 -20.95
C ALA A 329 2.11 -22.80 -19.48
N LYS A 330 1.71 -21.72 -18.78
CA LYS A 330 1.36 -21.72 -17.34
C LYS A 330 2.51 -22.17 -16.44
N GLU A 331 3.75 -21.96 -16.88
CA GLU A 331 4.93 -22.22 -16.06
C GLU A 331 5.07 -21.16 -14.96
N SER A 332 5.29 -21.61 -13.73
CA SER A 332 5.40 -20.72 -12.57
C SER A 332 6.52 -19.69 -12.71
N LEU A 333 7.62 -20.05 -13.38
CA LEU A 333 8.74 -19.14 -13.64
C LEU A 333 8.31 -17.93 -14.46
N GLY A 334 7.43 -18.10 -15.45
CA GLY A 334 6.94 -16.98 -16.26
C GLY A 334 6.19 -15.94 -15.43
N MET A 335 5.33 -16.41 -14.54
CA MET A 335 4.61 -15.55 -13.59
C MET A 335 5.58 -14.84 -12.63
N ARG A 336 6.55 -15.55 -12.07
CA ARG A 336 7.54 -15.01 -11.14
C ARG A 336 8.38 -13.92 -11.80
N LEU A 337 8.89 -14.13 -13.01
CA LEU A 337 9.68 -13.16 -13.75
C LEU A 337 8.87 -11.89 -14.08
N ALA A 338 7.62 -12.04 -14.49
CA ALA A 338 6.71 -10.92 -14.77
C ALA A 338 6.42 -10.11 -13.49
N VAL A 339 6.16 -10.78 -12.36
CA VAL A 339 5.92 -10.12 -11.07
C VAL A 339 7.18 -9.40 -10.59
N ALA A 340 8.35 -10.04 -10.66
CA ALA A 340 9.63 -9.42 -10.29
C ALA A 340 9.89 -8.14 -11.11
N HIS A 341 9.60 -8.17 -12.43
CA HIS A 341 9.74 -6.99 -13.28
C HIS A 341 8.83 -5.85 -12.82
N ASN A 342 7.53 -6.11 -12.61
CA ASN A 342 6.59 -5.05 -12.22
C ASN A 342 6.91 -4.46 -10.84
N LEU A 343 7.29 -5.30 -9.85
CA LEU A 343 7.67 -4.81 -8.53
C LEU A 343 8.94 -3.96 -8.60
N TYR A 344 9.95 -4.42 -9.34
CA TYR A 344 11.16 -3.63 -9.58
C TYR A 344 10.82 -2.29 -10.23
N PHE A 345 9.94 -2.29 -11.24
CA PHE A 345 9.53 -1.05 -11.91
C PHE A 345 8.92 -0.04 -10.93
N TYR A 346 8.00 -0.48 -10.06
CA TYR A 346 7.36 0.41 -9.09
C TYR A 346 8.34 0.93 -8.02
N ASN A 347 9.23 0.09 -7.52
CA ASN A 347 10.27 0.50 -6.59
C ASN A 347 11.26 1.49 -7.27
N ASN A 348 11.62 1.22 -8.52
CA ASN A 348 12.49 2.10 -9.31
C ASN A 348 11.79 3.42 -9.68
N LEU A 349 10.49 3.41 -9.96
CA LEU A 349 9.71 4.64 -10.20
C LEU A 349 9.83 5.59 -9.02
N THR A 350 9.53 5.13 -7.81
CA THR A 350 9.64 5.97 -6.61
C THR A 350 11.08 6.37 -6.30
N LYS A 351 12.07 5.52 -6.59
CA LYS A 351 13.49 5.87 -6.51
C LYS A 351 13.87 7.00 -7.46
N LYS A 352 13.42 6.93 -8.72
CA LYS A 352 13.67 7.99 -9.71
C LYS A 352 12.97 9.30 -9.36
N ILE A 353 11.79 9.23 -8.76
CA ILE A 353 11.11 10.40 -8.22
C ILE A 353 11.95 11.04 -7.10
N ARG A 354 12.47 10.25 -6.14
CA ARG A 354 13.36 10.76 -5.09
C ARG A 354 14.61 11.40 -5.66
N GLU A 355 15.27 10.75 -6.63
CA GLU A 355 16.44 11.30 -7.32
C GLU A 355 16.12 12.65 -8.00
N ALA A 356 14.94 12.77 -8.60
CA ALA A 356 14.48 14.01 -9.24
C ALA A 356 14.22 15.14 -8.22
N LEU A 357 13.64 14.80 -7.06
CA LEU A 357 13.42 15.74 -5.96
C LEU A 357 14.75 16.19 -5.33
N ASP A 358 15.66 15.24 -5.07
CA ASP A 358 17.00 15.54 -4.53
C ASP A 358 17.83 16.40 -5.49
N GLY A 359 17.63 16.22 -6.81
CA GLY A 359 18.32 16.98 -7.87
C GLY A 359 17.64 18.28 -8.27
N GLY A 360 16.45 18.61 -7.72
CA GLY A 360 15.72 19.84 -8.04
C GLY A 360 15.15 19.89 -9.46
N TYR A 361 14.87 18.72 -10.10
CA TYR A 361 14.30 18.65 -11.45
C TYR A 361 13.01 17.83 -11.51
N PHE A 362 12.29 17.71 -10.40
CA PHE A 362 11.09 16.88 -10.33
C PHE A 362 9.99 17.34 -11.29
N GLU A 363 9.76 18.65 -11.44
CA GLU A 363 8.76 19.16 -12.37
C GLU A 363 9.06 18.72 -13.83
N SER A 364 10.32 18.78 -14.26
CA SER A 364 10.73 18.30 -15.59
C SER A 364 10.54 16.79 -15.75
N PHE A 365 10.82 16.02 -14.68
CA PHE A 365 10.57 14.59 -14.64
C PHE A 365 9.07 14.28 -14.74
N TYR A 366 8.23 14.98 -13.99
CA TYR A 366 6.79 14.86 -14.03
C TYR A 366 6.25 15.12 -15.45
N GLN A 367 6.59 16.26 -16.04
CA GLN A 367 6.15 16.63 -17.40
C GLN A 367 6.55 15.59 -18.46
N LYS A 368 7.70 14.96 -18.29
CA LYS A 368 8.19 13.94 -19.21
C LYS A 368 7.39 12.62 -19.15
N TYR A 369 6.99 12.20 -17.95
CA TYR A 369 6.51 10.84 -17.73
C TYR A 369 5.02 10.72 -17.40
N HIS A 370 4.34 11.76 -16.91
CA HIS A 370 2.96 11.65 -16.44
C HIS A 370 1.98 11.17 -17.54
N ILE A 371 2.17 11.56 -18.80
CA ILE A 371 1.36 11.07 -19.93
C ILE A 371 1.78 9.66 -20.31
N ALA A 372 3.07 9.44 -20.57
CA ALA A 372 3.59 8.16 -21.07
C ALA A 372 3.26 6.99 -20.13
N LEU A 373 3.36 7.19 -18.82
CA LEU A 373 3.04 6.15 -17.83
C LEU A 373 1.55 5.78 -17.77
N GLY A 374 0.66 6.63 -18.29
CA GLY A 374 -0.78 6.37 -18.42
C GLY A 374 -1.17 5.63 -19.70
N GLU A 375 -0.32 5.65 -20.71
CA GLU A 375 -0.61 5.13 -22.05
C GLU A 375 -0.20 3.67 -22.24
N ARG A 376 -0.54 3.13 -23.41
CA ARG A 376 -0.03 1.83 -23.86
C ARG A 376 1.33 2.01 -24.52
N ASN A 377 2.27 1.14 -24.17
CA ASN A 377 3.56 1.07 -24.84
C ASN A 377 3.35 0.85 -26.35
N PRO A 378 3.88 1.70 -27.22
CA PRO A 378 3.72 1.60 -28.67
C PRO A 378 4.44 0.37 -29.27
N ASP A 379 5.47 -0.17 -28.62
CA ASP A 379 6.30 -1.30 -29.07
C ASP A 379 5.62 -2.68 -29.00
#